data_7fdb3d507d7b269fa8d3e69fd6706fdd
#
_entry.id   7fdb3d507d7b269fa8d3e69fd6706fdd
#
_cell.length_a   1.000
_cell.length_b   1.000
_cell.length_c   1.000
_cell.angle_alpha   90.00
_cell.angle_beta   90.00
_cell.angle_gamma   90.00
#
_symmetry.space_group_name_H-M   'P 1'
#
loop_
_entity.id
_entity.type
_entity.pdbx_description
1 polymer ?
#
loop_
_entity_poly.entity_id
_entity_poly.type
_entity_poly.pdbx_seq_one_letter_code
_entity_poly.pdbx_strand_id
1 'polypeptide(L)'
;MCGIIGYTGSENVKDVLLDALELLEYRGYDSAGIAVKDETSHVTNVYKCAGRVSDLRAICDSKKILSTCGIGHTRWATHGGVTDQNAHPHQQGKVTLVHNGIIENYRELIADYDLQEILHSETDSEVAAALLNHYYKGDPKEAIKKTVSKLKGTFALVILFEDQPDVIYSIRNVSPIVATICKEGAMLASDLTALCRFTNEYFVVPEYHILELHKDHVVLTDLNDNVVEPEFLSVDWELNSAGKNGYPFYMEKEIMEQPEAIKNTIKDRIVNGLPDFTSDGVPDSLFTDCDRICVVACGTAMHAGLVAQALVKSIVHVQMDVELASEFMYSNPVIDEKTLVIAVSQSGETIDTLEALKYAKRQGAKCLSVINVKGSSIARESDYVLYTAAGPEIAVASTKAYTTQLSVFYLVVAKMALLRGVYTEEQTKSFIAELERVPEVMQKVLEKRRDIHVIAKKILEAKDLFMIGRGLDYSILLEGSLKLKEVSYIHSEAYASGELKHGPIALITTNTPVVATVTQEKLMSKELSNIKEVKSRGADIVLFIKEALSGDLDTEYQVIKLPDMQDEFMVLPASVALQLLAYYVSSDKGFDVDKPRNLAKVVTVE
;
A
#
# COMPACT_ATOMS: atom_id res chain seq x y z
N MET A 1 -3.96 9.47 -2.48
CA MET A 1 -3.72 10.03 -1.13
C MET A 1 -2.60 11.03 -1.21
N CYS A 2 -2.57 12.02 -0.28
CA CYS A 2 -1.67 13.17 -0.34
C CYS A 2 -0.36 12.94 0.42
N GLY A 3 0.70 13.66 0.04
CA GLY A 3 1.97 13.73 0.77
C GLY A 3 2.11 15.06 1.51
N ILE A 4 2.51 15.03 2.77
CA ILE A 4 2.83 16.22 3.58
C ILE A 4 4.30 16.18 3.98
N ILE A 5 4.93 17.35 3.97
CA ILE A 5 6.25 17.62 4.55
C ILE A 5 6.24 18.97 5.25
N GLY A 6 6.90 19.07 6.39
CA GLY A 6 7.24 20.31 7.08
C GLY A 6 8.69 20.30 7.52
N TYR A 7 9.38 21.42 7.38
CA TYR A 7 10.77 21.59 7.78
C TYR A 7 11.00 22.95 8.40
N THR A 8 11.73 22.98 9.50
CA THR A 8 12.30 24.20 10.09
C THR A 8 13.73 23.89 10.53
N GLY A 9 14.71 24.67 10.05
CA GLY A 9 16.11 24.29 10.28
C GLY A 9 17.13 25.30 9.79
N SER A 10 18.28 24.79 9.33
CA SER A 10 19.42 25.57 8.87
C SER A 10 19.61 25.56 7.36
N GLU A 11 18.98 24.63 6.65
CA GLU A 11 19.09 24.52 5.19
C GLU A 11 18.04 25.37 4.48
N ASN A 12 18.25 25.61 3.18
CA ASN A 12 17.23 26.27 2.36
C ASN A 12 16.01 25.35 2.23
N VAL A 13 14.91 25.76 2.85
CA VAL A 13 13.68 24.97 2.93
C VAL A 13 13.11 24.59 1.57
N LYS A 14 13.29 25.43 0.53
CA LYS A 14 12.80 25.14 -0.82
C LYS A 14 13.28 23.77 -1.31
N ASP A 15 14.58 23.55 -1.23
CA ASP A 15 15.19 22.32 -1.77
C ASP A 15 14.82 21.10 -0.90
N VAL A 16 14.80 21.28 0.44
CA VAL A 16 14.37 20.21 1.37
C VAL A 16 12.93 19.79 1.10
N LEU A 17 12.00 20.76 0.95
CA LEU A 17 10.60 20.44 0.69
C LEU A 17 10.39 19.78 -0.69
N LEU A 18 11.01 20.31 -1.74
CA LEU A 18 10.84 19.77 -3.10
C LEU A 18 11.41 18.37 -3.21
N ASP A 19 12.60 18.11 -2.66
CA ASP A 19 13.20 16.78 -2.66
C ASP A 19 12.35 15.76 -1.88
N ALA A 20 11.81 16.16 -0.73
CA ALA A 20 10.92 15.32 0.06
C ALA A 20 9.58 15.07 -0.64
N LEU A 21 9.01 16.09 -1.30
CA LEU A 21 7.76 15.92 -2.07
C LEU A 21 7.94 15.00 -3.28
N GLU A 22 9.11 15.00 -3.93
CA GLU A 22 9.42 14.04 -5.00
C GLU A 22 9.37 12.59 -4.49
N LEU A 23 9.88 12.36 -3.26
CA LEU A 23 9.80 11.06 -2.60
C LEU A 23 8.37 10.70 -2.18
N LEU A 24 7.50 11.67 -1.93
CA LEU A 24 6.10 11.48 -1.55
C LEU A 24 5.14 11.47 -2.75
N GLU A 25 5.61 11.73 -3.97
CA GLU A 25 4.76 11.87 -5.16
C GLU A 25 3.97 10.59 -5.49
N TYR A 26 4.45 9.40 -5.07
CA TYR A 26 3.71 8.15 -5.21
C TYR A 26 2.39 8.13 -4.41
N ARG A 27 2.23 9.04 -3.45
CA ARG A 27 1.01 9.21 -2.64
C ARG A 27 -0.03 10.10 -3.34
N GLY A 28 0.39 11.04 -4.16
CA GLY A 28 -0.49 11.95 -4.90
C GLY A 28 0.31 12.79 -5.87
N TYR A 29 -0.18 12.97 -7.08
CA TYR A 29 0.51 13.63 -8.18
C TYR A 29 -0.41 14.53 -9.03
N ASP A 30 -1.60 14.83 -8.55
CA ASP A 30 -2.57 15.69 -9.27
C ASP A 30 -2.22 17.16 -9.17
N SER A 31 -1.69 17.58 -8.05
CA SER A 31 -1.15 18.93 -7.83
C SER A 31 -0.11 18.93 -6.72
N ALA A 32 0.75 19.94 -6.72
CA ALA A 32 1.79 20.12 -5.71
C ALA A 32 1.91 21.58 -5.30
N GLY A 33 2.40 21.82 -4.08
CA GLY A 33 2.71 23.18 -3.63
C GLY A 33 3.50 23.23 -2.33
N ILE A 34 4.13 24.36 -2.11
CA ILE A 34 4.86 24.70 -0.88
C ILE A 34 4.43 26.06 -0.36
N ALA A 35 4.49 26.22 0.95
CA ALA A 35 4.42 27.53 1.62
C ALA A 35 5.70 27.72 2.43
N VAL A 36 6.36 28.84 2.25
CA VAL A 36 7.63 29.16 2.88
C VAL A 36 7.57 30.55 3.52
N LYS A 37 8.19 30.70 4.68
CA LYS A 37 8.31 31.99 5.37
C LYS A 37 9.51 32.76 4.85
N ASP A 38 9.30 33.96 4.39
CA ASP A 38 10.39 34.87 4.01
C ASP A 38 11.19 35.29 5.24
N GLU A 39 12.52 35.13 5.21
CA GLU A 39 13.40 35.42 6.34
C GLU A 39 13.38 36.89 6.78
N THR A 40 13.03 37.81 5.89
CA THR A 40 13.11 39.25 6.15
C THR A 40 11.75 39.83 6.55
N SER A 41 10.71 39.49 5.82
CA SER A 41 9.37 40.03 6.02
C SER A 41 8.49 39.18 6.93
N HIS A 42 8.88 37.93 7.17
CA HIS A 42 8.09 36.87 7.84
C HIS A 42 6.75 36.55 7.17
N VAL A 43 6.49 37.12 6.00
CA VAL A 43 5.29 36.81 5.20
C VAL A 43 5.38 35.39 4.65
N THR A 44 4.28 34.66 4.69
CA THR A 44 4.19 33.33 4.09
C THR A 44 3.90 33.44 2.60
N ASN A 45 4.83 32.96 1.77
CA ASN A 45 4.68 32.89 0.33
C ASN A 45 4.23 31.49 -0.09
N VAL A 46 3.18 31.40 -0.89
CA VAL A 46 2.63 30.14 -1.41
C VAL A 46 2.97 29.97 -2.89
N TYR A 47 3.55 28.84 -3.24
CA TYR A 47 3.83 28.42 -4.61
C TYR A 47 3.13 27.08 -4.85
N LYS A 48 2.24 27.00 -5.84
CA LYS A 48 1.46 25.80 -6.10
C LYS A 48 1.02 25.70 -7.57
N CYS A 49 0.80 24.49 -8.06
CA CYS A 49 0.31 24.23 -9.41
C CYS A 49 -0.45 22.90 -9.48
N ALA A 50 -1.36 22.82 -10.43
CA ALA A 50 -1.86 21.55 -10.94
C ALA A 50 -0.71 20.85 -11.70
N GLY A 51 -0.51 19.54 -11.47
CA GLY A 51 0.57 18.77 -12.05
C GLY A 51 1.56 18.24 -11.02
N ARG A 52 2.72 17.80 -11.50
CA ARG A 52 3.71 17.07 -10.72
C ARG A 52 4.66 18.00 -9.93
N VAL A 53 5.42 17.41 -9.01
CA VAL A 53 6.45 18.14 -8.24
C VAL A 53 7.51 18.73 -9.16
N SER A 54 7.81 18.11 -10.31
CA SER A 54 8.71 18.69 -11.33
C SER A 54 8.22 20.04 -11.88
N ASP A 55 6.90 20.20 -12.05
CA ASP A 55 6.30 21.44 -12.53
C ASP A 55 6.40 22.54 -11.45
N LEU A 56 6.13 22.16 -10.20
CA LEU A 56 6.31 23.04 -9.04
C LEU A 56 7.79 23.46 -8.88
N ARG A 57 8.74 22.52 -9.06
CA ARG A 57 10.18 22.80 -9.00
C ARG A 57 10.57 23.85 -10.05
N ALA A 58 10.09 23.72 -11.28
CA ALA A 58 10.36 24.71 -12.33
C ALA A 58 9.84 26.12 -11.96
N ILE A 59 8.68 26.23 -11.31
CA ILE A 59 8.14 27.48 -10.80
C ILE A 59 9.05 28.04 -9.70
N CYS A 60 9.43 27.22 -8.71
CA CYS A 60 10.24 27.65 -7.57
C CYS A 60 11.66 28.04 -7.98
N ASP A 61 12.27 27.33 -8.95
CA ASP A 61 13.63 27.64 -9.43
C ASP A 61 13.70 28.95 -10.21
N SER A 62 12.58 29.40 -10.75
CA SER A 62 12.48 30.72 -11.38
C SER A 62 12.46 31.88 -10.36
N LYS A 63 12.36 31.60 -9.06
CA LYS A 63 12.22 32.55 -7.95
C LYS A 63 13.43 32.48 -7.02
N LYS A 64 13.81 33.62 -6.45
CA LYS A 64 14.78 33.66 -5.36
C LYS A 64 14.02 33.41 -4.03
N ILE A 65 14.04 32.18 -3.56
CA ILE A 65 13.39 31.76 -2.31
C ILE A 65 14.49 31.55 -1.27
N LEU A 66 14.50 32.41 -0.25
CA LEU A 66 15.38 32.31 0.90
C LEU A 66 14.51 32.13 2.13
N SER A 67 14.51 30.93 2.67
CA SER A 67 13.70 30.57 3.83
C SER A 67 14.26 29.32 4.50
N THR A 68 14.07 29.24 5.80
CA THR A 68 14.49 28.13 6.65
C THR A 68 13.30 27.39 7.28
N CYS A 69 12.06 27.88 7.05
CA CYS A 69 10.85 27.28 7.58
C CYS A 69 9.74 27.22 6.51
N GLY A 70 9.12 26.07 6.36
CA GLY A 70 8.02 25.89 5.40
C GLY A 70 7.34 24.54 5.46
N ILE A 71 6.23 24.45 4.73
CA ILE A 71 5.40 23.25 4.58
C ILE A 71 5.15 22.95 3.11
N GLY A 72 4.96 21.69 2.78
CA GLY A 72 4.72 21.26 1.39
C GLY A 72 3.71 20.14 1.31
N HIS A 73 3.12 19.99 0.11
CA HIS A 73 2.06 19.04 -0.14
C HIS A 73 2.07 18.53 -1.57
N THR A 74 1.78 17.23 -1.74
CA THR A 74 1.36 16.63 -3.00
C THR A 74 -0.06 16.11 -2.86
N ARG A 75 -0.95 16.48 -3.79
CA ARG A 75 -2.38 16.23 -3.69
C ARG A 75 -2.82 15.06 -4.54
N TRP A 76 -3.66 14.23 -3.96
CA TRP A 76 -4.60 13.35 -4.62
C TRP A 76 -6.00 13.95 -4.45
N ALA A 77 -6.64 14.35 -5.54
CA ALA A 77 -7.88 15.10 -5.49
C ALA A 77 -9.06 14.22 -5.04
N THR A 78 -9.68 14.58 -3.91
CA THR A 78 -10.92 13.98 -3.39
C THR A 78 -12.09 14.96 -3.51
N HIS A 79 -11.90 16.22 -3.10
CA HIS A 79 -12.88 17.31 -3.14
C HIS A 79 -12.36 18.45 -4.03
N GLY A 80 -13.16 18.86 -5.01
CA GLY A 80 -12.78 19.86 -6.01
C GLY A 80 -11.86 19.32 -7.12
N GLY A 81 -11.92 19.94 -8.30
CA GLY A 81 -11.15 19.55 -9.49
C GLY A 81 -9.63 19.70 -9.33
N VAL A 82 -8.89 19.19 -10.31
CA VAL A 82 -7.42 19.37 -10.40
C VAL A 82 -7.13 20.75 -11.01
N THR A 83 -6.94 21.75 -10.16
CA THR A 83 -6.65 23.14 -10.53
C THR A 83 -5.62 23.74 -9.59
N ASP A 84 -4.93 24.79 -10.01
CA ASP A 84 -3.99 25.53 -9.17
C ASP A 84 -4.66 26.07 -7.90
N GLN A 85 -5.91 26.49 -8.01
CA GLN A 85 -6.71 27.04 -6.91
C GLN A 85 -6.99 26.00 -5.83
N ASN A 86 -7.32 24.76 -6.23
CA ASN A 86 -7.60 23.63 -5.36
C ASN A 86 -6.33 22.93 -4.84
N ALA A 87 -5.14 23.29 -5.37
CA ALA A 87 -3.88 22.78 -4.87
C ALA A 87 -3.58 23.35 -3.47
N HIS A 88 -2.93 22.53 -2.63
CA HIS A 88 -2.41 22.97 -1.33
C HIS A 88 -1.05 23.67 -1.51
N PRO A 89 -0.62 24.52 -0.58
CA PRO A 89 -1.28 24.97 0.66
C PRO A 89 -2.46 25.92 0.44
N HIS A 90 -3.39 25.94 1.43
CA HIS A 90 -4.45 26.93 1.51
C HIS A 90 -4.11 28.01 2.53
N GLN A 91 -4.33 29.28 2.17
CA GLN A 91 -4.06 30.43 3.02
C GLN A 91 -5.35 31.23 3.25
N GLN A 92 -5.65 31.47 4.54
CA GLN A 92 -6.75 32.34 4.96
C GLN A 92 -6.26 33.25 6.08
N GLY A 93 -6.23 34.58 5.81
CA GLY A 93 -5.70 35.57 6.74
C GLY A 93 -4.26 35.27 7.18
N LYS A 94 -4.05 35.09 8.48
CA LYS A 94 -2.73 34.76 9.07
C LYS A 94 -2.38 33.27 9.09
N VAL A 95 -3.26 32.42 8.60
CA VAL A 95 -3.12 30.96 8.65
C VAL A 95 -2.83 30.41 7.28
N THR A 96 -1.80 29.58 7.18
CA THR A 96 -1.53 28.78 5.99
C THR A 96 -1.41 27.30 6.40
N LEU A 97 -2.13 26.40 5.72
CA LEU A 97 -2.09 25.00 6.07
C LEU A 97 -2.07 24.06 4.86
N VAL A 98 -1.59 22.85 5.12
CA VAL A 98 -1.78 21.68 4.29
C VAL A 98 -2.57 20.63 5.07
N HIS A 99 -3.32 19.79 4.38
CA HIS A 99 -4.24 18.82 4.95
C HIS A 99 -4.23 17.50 4.20
N ASN A 100 -4.14 16.41 4.93
CA ASN A 100 -4.45 15.06 4.47
C ASN A 100 -5.67 14.57 5.24
N GLY A 101 -6.68 14.07 4.54
CA GLY A 101 -7.91 13.56 5.13
C GLY A 101 -9.16 14.07 4.42
N ILE A 102 -10.30 13.88 5.05
CA ILE A 102 -11.61 14.38 4.62
C ILE A 102 -12.33 14.97 5.82
N ILE A 103 -12.73 16.24 5.70
CA ILE A 103 -13.58 16.92 6.69
C ILE A 103 -15.03 16.76 6.24
N GLU A 104 -15.71 15.75 6.75
CA GLU A 104 -17.04 15.34 6.31
C GLU A 104 -18.10 16.41 6.48
N ASN A 105 -18.01 17.20 7.55
CA ASN A 105 -18.98 18.24 7.87
C ASN A 105 -18.61 19.63 7.33
N TYR A 106 -17.72 19.74 6.32
CA TYR A 106 -17.27 21.04 5.79
C TYR A 106 -18.41 21.95 5.32
N ARG A 107 -19.50 21.39 4.77
CA ARG A 107 -20.68 22.17 4.33
C ARG A 107 -21.45 22.79 5.50
N GLU A 108 -21.58 22.03 6.61
CA GLU A 108 -22.18 22.52 7.85
C GLU A 108 -21.33 23.68 8.41
N LEU A 109 -19.99 23.53 8.41
CA LEU A 109 -19.07 24.56 8.89
C LEU A 109 -19.12 25.83 8.03
N ILE A 110 -19.25 25.72 6.71
CA ILE A 110 -19.44 26.87 5.81
C ILE A 110 -20.67 27.67 6.24
N ALA A 111 -21.79 27.00 6.50
CA ALA A 111 -23.05 27.64 6.87
C ALA A 111 -23.00 28.22 8.30
N ASP A 112 -22.45 27.48 9.27
CA ASP A 112 -22.44 27.87 10.69
C ASP A 112 -21.53 29.07 10.97
N TYR A 113 -20.50 29.28 10.15
CA TYR A 113 -19.51 30.34 10.32
C TYR A 113 -19.51 31.40 9.21
N ASP A 114 -20.50 31.38 8.31
CA ASP A 114 -20.64 32.33 7.19
C ASP A 114 -19.37 32.44 6.32
N LEU A 115 -18.75 31.28 6.01
CA LEU A 115 -17.47 31.26 5.31
C LEU A 115 -17.57 31.40 3.80
N GLN A 116 -18.76 31.34 3.22
CA GLN A 116 -18.99 31.23 1.77
C GLN A 116 -18.26 32.27 0.92
N GLU A 117 -18.21 33.53 1.38
CA GLU A 117 -17.65 34.64 0.59
C GLU A 117 -16.12 34.72 0.66
N ILE A 118 -15.49 34.06 1.63
CA ILE A 118 -14.03 34.12 1.83
C ILE A 118 -13.30 32.90 1.24
N LEU A 119 -14.04 31.85 0.85
CA LEU A 119 -13.47 30.66 0.23
C LEU A 119 -13.20 30.91 -1.26
N HIS A 120 -12.03 30.47 -1.72
CA HIS A 120 -11.58 30.61 -3.10
C HIS A 120 -11.47 29.27 -3.81
N SER A 121 -11.41 28.15 -3.08
CA SER A 121 -11.34 26.79 -3.62
C SER A 121 -12.60 25.97 -3.29
N GLU A 122 -12.70 24.82 -3.91
CA GLU A 122 -13.79 23.86 -3.68
C GLU A 122 -13.43 22.80 -2.63
N THR A 123 -12.31 23.01 -1.89
CA THR A 123 -11.77 21.99 -0.99
C THR A 123 -12.30 22.16 0.44
N ASP A 124 -12.53 21.06 1.11
CA ASP A 124 -12.78 20.99 2.56
C ASP A 124 -11.61 21.51 3.38
N SER A 125 -10.40 21.45 2.85
CA SER A 125 -9.16 21.90 3.45
C SER A 125 -9.09 23.42 3.62
N GLU A 126 -9.60 24.18 2.66
CA GLU A 126 -9.67 25.65 2.80
C GLU A 126 -10.69 26.04 3.87
N VAL A 127 -11.77 25.25 4.06
CA VAL A 127 -12.73 25.48 5.15
C VAL A 127 -12.05 25.34 6.50
N ALA A 128 -11.16 24.34 6.66
CA ALA A 128 -10.35 24.21 7.87
C ALA A 128 -9.43 25.42 8.10
N ALA A 129 -8.79 25.94 7.03
CA ALA A 129 -7.94 27.15 7.12
C ALA A 129 -8.75 28.38 7.54
N ALA A 130 -9.94 28.56 6.96
CA ALA A 130 -10.84 29.66 7.28
C ALA A 130 -11.35 29.59 8.72
N LEU A 131 -11.76 28.40 9.17
CA LEU A 131 -12.22 28.18 10.54
C LEU A 131 -11.08 28.41 11.56
N LEU A 132 -9.87 27.93 11.26
CA LEU A 132 -8.71 28.14 12.10
C LEU A 132 -8.35 29.63 12.21
N ASN A 133 -8.39 30.37 11.09
CA ASN A 133 -8.19 31.83 11.10
C ASN A 133 -9.31 32.56 11.87
N HIS A 134 -10.55 32.08 11.81
CA HIS A 134 -11.66 32.64 12.59
C HIS A 134 -11.37 32.57 14.10
N TYR A 135 -10.85 31.44 14.58
CA TYR A 135 -10.49 31.25 15.99
C TYR A 135 -9.15 31.85 16.39
N TYR A 136 -8.26 32.14 15.45
CA TYR A 136 -6.93 32.62 15.75
C TYR A 136 -6.95 34.09 16.25
N LYS A 137 -6.52 34.27 17.48
CA LYS A 137 -6.42 35.57 18.15
C LYS A 137 -5.04 35.81 18.75
N GLY A 138 -3.99 35.18 18.17
CA GLY A 138 -2.61 35.27 18.64
C GLY A 138 -2.12 34.07 19.46
N ASP A 139 -3.00 33.11 19.77
CA ASP A 139 -2.66 31.85 20.42
C ASP A 139 -2.94 30.67 19.44
N PRO A 140 -1.88 30.06 18.89
CA PRO A 140 -2.02 28.92 17.97
C PRO A 140 -2.72 27.71 18.57
N LYS A 141 -2.34 27.31 19.80
CA LYS A 141 -2.89 26.12 20.45
C LYS A 141 -4.39 26.24 20.70
N GLU A 142 -4.81 27.38 21.23
CA GLU A 142 -6.22 27.65 21.51
C GLU A 142 -7.04 27.66 20.21
N ALA A 143 -6.51 28.23 19.12
CA ALA A 143 -7.16 28.21 17.82
C ALA A 143 -7.28 26.78 17.25
N ILE A 144 -6.21 25.97 17.35
CA ILE A 144 -6.20 24.58 16.90
C ILE A 144 -7.23 23.76 17.69
N LYS A 145 -7.25 23.85 19.03
CA LYS A 145 -8.20 23.12 19.89
C LYS A 145 -9.65 23.44 19.53
N LYS A 146 -9.98 24.71 19.37
CA LYS A 146 -11.34 25.13 18.97
C LYS A 146 -11.71 24.61 17.60
N THR A 147 -10.80 24.68 16.65
CA THR A 147 -11.03 24.18 15.28
C THR A 147 -11.29 22.68 15.29
N VAL A 148 -10.39 21.87 15.85
CA VAL A 148 -10.54 20.42 15.81
C VAL A 148 -11.75 19.91 16.58
N SER A 149 -12.22 20.66 17.58
CA SER A 149 -13.48 20.33 18.30
C SER A 149 -14.72 20.43 17.41
N LYS A 150 -14.62 21.06 16.24
CA LYS A 150 -15.71 21.25 15.27
C LYS A 150 -15.59 20.33 14.06
N LEU A 151 -14.39 19.81 13.78
CA LEU A 151 -14.15 18.95 12.64
C LEU A 151 -14.73 17.54 12.90
N LYS A 152 -15.34 16.96 11.87
CA LYS A 152 -15.72 15.55 11.81
C LYS A 152 -14.98 14.89 10.65
N GLY A 153 -14.60 13.62 10.81
CA GLY A 153 -13.86 12.87 9.80
C GLY A 153 -12.37 12.74 10.12
N THR A 154 -11.56 12.49 9.11
CA THR A 154 -10.12 12.23 9.24
C THR A 154 -9.32 13.44 8.84
N PHE A 155 -8.25 13.74 9.57
CA PHE A 155 -7.38 14.87 9.22
C PHE A 155 -5.95 14.71 9.75
N ALA A 156 -5.01 15.24 9.00
CA ALA A 156 -3.68 15.63 9.43
C ALA A 156 -3.44 17.05 8.94
N LEU A 157 -3.43 17.99 9.86
CA LEU A 157 -3.23 19.42 9.59
C LEU A 157 -1.78 19.79 9.92
N VAL A 158 -1.09 20.47 8.99
CA VAL A 158 0.21 21.09 9.22
C VAL A 158 0.10 22.56 8.89
N ILE A 159 0.45 23.42 9.84
CA ILE A 159 -0.02 24.78 9.92
C ILE A 159 1.14 25.75 10.15
N LEU A 160 1.15 26.85 9.40
CA LEU A 160 1.97 28.02 9.65
C LEU A 160 1.08 29.19 10.09
N PHE A 161 1.47 29.89 11.16
CA PHE A 161 0.89 31.16 11.55
C PHE A 161 1.86 32.30 11.19
N GLU A 162 1.39 33.34 10.52
CA GLU A 162 2.24 34.39 9.97
C GLU A 162 3.09 35.09 11.03
N ASP A 163 2.53 35.33 12.23
CA ASP A 163 3.17 35.99 13.37
C ASP A 163 3.90 35.02 14.33
N GLN A 164 4.04 33.73 13.94
CA GLN A 164 4.84 32.74 14.65
C GLN A 164 6.00 32.31 13.72
N PRO A 165 7.11 33.07 13.73
CA PRO A 165 8.25 32.75 12.87
C PRO A 165 8.88 31.42 13.30
N ASP A 166 9.33 30.66 12.30
CA ASP A 166 10.13 29.44 12.45
C ASP A 166 9.49 28.28 13.24
N VAL A 167 8.19 28.35 13.51
CA VAL A 167 7.44 27.27 14.18
C VAL A 167 6.39 26.68 13.24
N ILE A 168 6.37 25.37 13.14
CA ILE A 168 5.34 24.61 12.44
C ILE A 168 4.47 23.91 13.47
N TYR A 169 3.16 24.05 13.34
CA TYR A 169 2.20 23.33 14.18
C TYR A 169 1.61 22.16 13.43
N SER A 170 1.31 21.06 14.12
CA SER A 170 0.60 19.94 13.53
C SER A 170 -0.34 19.30 14.53
N ILE A 171 -1.48 18.82 14.04
CA ILE A 171 -2.42 17.96 14.77
C ILE A 171 -3.05 16.97 13.81
N ARG A 172 -3.37 15.78 14.32
CA ARG A 172 -3.98 14.74 13.49
C ARG A 172 -5.10 13.97 14.19
N ASN A 173 -5.96 13.40 13.38
CA ASN A 173 -6.91 12.34 13.70
C ASN A 173 -6.91 11.34 12.55
N VAL A 174 -6.57 10.07 12.78
CA VAL A 174 -6.43 8.96 11.84
C VAL A 174 -5.26 9.15 10.85
N SER A 175 -5.32 10.16 9.97
CA SER A 175 -4.27 10.41 8.95
C SER A 175 -2.88 10.54 9.59
N PRO A 176 -1.85 9.78 9.10
CA PRO A 176 -0.57 9.69 9.78
C PRO A 176 0.29 10.96 9.66
N ILE A 177 0.99 11.29 10.73
CA ILE A 177 2.14 12.22 10.77
C ILE A 177 3.24 11.59 11.60
N VAL A 178 4.43 11.57 11.05
CA VAL A 178 5.68 11.23 11.73
C VAL A 178 6.58 12.44 11.81
N ALA A 179 7.40 12.56 12.86
CA ALA A 179 8.30 13.69 13.02
C ALA A 179 9.67 13.25 13.57
N THR A 180 10.66 14.12 13.40
CA THR A 180 12.02 13.88 13.85
C THR A 180 12.76 15.19 14.12
N ILE A 181 13.86 15.07 14.86
CA ILE A 181 14.87 16.10 15.03
C ILE A 181 16.18 15.55 14.48
N CYS A 182 16.83 16.29 13.61
CA CYS A 182 18.12 15.96 13.06
C CYS A 182 19.10 17.12 13.21
N LYS A 183 20.35 16.93 12.80
CA LYS A 183 21.39 17.95 12.91
C LYS A 183 21.05 19.24 12.13
N GLU A 184 20.37 19.09 11.01
CA GLU A 184 20.02 20.16 10.08
C GLU A 184 18.77 20.94 10.51
N GLY A 185 17.95 20.37 11.41
CA GLY A 185 16.69 20.96 11.85
C GLY A 185 15.68 19.93 12.33
N ALA A 186 14.43 20.33 12.42
CA ALA A 186 13.31 19.45 12.73
C ALA A 186 12.38 19.30 11.53
N MET A 187 11.82 18.10 11.38
CA MET A 187 11.00 17.72 10.25
C MET A 187 9.75 16.97 10.69
N LEU A 188 8.69 17.09 9.92
CA LEU A 188 7.53 16.21 9.98
C LEU A 188 7.10 15.80 8.57
N ALA A 189 6.52 14.63 8.44
CA ALA A 189 5.98 14.15 7.16
C ALA A 189 4.78 13.22 7.37
N SER A 190 3.99 13.05 6.31
CA SER A 190 2.91 12.06 6.31
C SER A 190 3.41 10.62 6.06
N ASP A 191 4.68 10.46 5.72
CA ASP A 191 5.30 9.16 5.48
C ASP A 191 6.80 9.21 5.82
N LEU A 192 7.27 8.12 6.39
CA LEU A 192 8.65 7.97 6.84
C LEU A 192 9.68 8.09 5.69
N THR A 193 9.29 7.71 4.47
CA THR A 193 10.15 7.77 3.28
C THR A 193 10.76 9.16 3.06
N ALA A 194 10.02 10.23 3.40
CA ALA A 194 10.50 11.59 3.28
C ALA A 194 11.54 11.98 4.33
N LEU A 195 11.57 11.31 5.49
CA LEU A 195 12.49 11.58 6.60
C LEU A 195 13.77 10.77 6.53
N CYS A 196 13.75 9.58 5.92
CA CYS A 196 14.87 8.63 5.92
C CYS A 196 16.18 9.18 5.33
N ARG A 197 16.12 10.25 4.52
CA ARG A 197 17.31 10.93 4.00
C ARG A 197 18.10 11.67 5.09
N PHE A 198 17.42 12.08 6.17
CA PHE A 198 17.98 12.96 7.21
C PHE A 198 18.28 12.20 8.49
N THR A 199 17.53 11.14 8.79
CA THR A 199 17.68 10.38 10.03
C THR A 199 17.07 8.99 9.94
N ASN A 200 17.53 8.10 10.83
CA ASN A 200 16.93 6.79 11.08
C ASN A 200 16.01 6.79 12.31
N GLU A 201 15.91 7.89 13.03
CA GLU A 201 15.09 8.02 14.24
C GLU A 201 13.88 8.91 13.96
N TYR A 202 12.72 8.49 14.42
CA TYR A 202 11.46 9.24 14.26
C TYR A 202 10.50 8.90 15.39
N PHE A 203 9.46 9.70 15.56
CA PHE A 203 8.32 9.37 16.39
C PHE A 203 7.01 9.59 15.62
N VAL A 204 5.97 8.90 16.03
CA VAL A 204 4.62 9.08 15.49
C VAL A 204 3.88 10.11 16.33
N VAL A 205 3.35 11.16 15.71
CA VAL A 205 2.52 12.12 16.43
C VAL A 205 1.21 11.42 16.84
N PRO A 206 0.87 11.35 18.13
CA PRO A 206 -0.36 10.70 18.57
C PRO A 206 -1.61 11.48 18.12
N GLU A 207 -2.76 10.80 18.06
CA GLU A 207 -4.03 11.45 17.71
C GLU A 207 -4.42 12.50 18.75
N TYR A 208 -4.97 13.62 18.26
CA TYR A 208 -5.40 14.74 19.11
C TYR A 208 -4.30 15.32 20.01
N HIS A 209 -3.03 15.22 19.58
CA HIS A 209 -1.91 15.92 20.19
C HIS A 209 -1.41 17.01 19.28
N ILE A 210 -1.12 18.17 19.84
CA ILE A 210 -0.56 19.32 19.13
C ILE A 210 0.95 19.20 19.18
N LEU A 211 1.57 19.10 18.01
CA LEU A 211 3.02 19.18 17.82
C LEU A 211 3.39 20.62 17.48
N GLU A 212 4.33 21.18 18.24
CA GLU A 212 5.08 22.39 17.90
C GLU A 212 6.47 21.96 17.45
N LEU A 213 6.79 22.18 16.20
CA LEU A 213 8.06 21.83 15.61
C LEU A 213 8.93 23.07 15.55
N HIS A 214 9.95 23.12 16.38
CA HIS A 214 10.98 24.16 16.42
C HIS A 214 12.26 23.65 15.77
N LYS A 215 13.16 24.54 15.38
CA LYS A 215 14.39 24.21 14.68
C LYS A 215 15.25 23.15 15.37
N ASP A 216 15.30 23.14 16.69
CA ASP A 216 16.21 22.33 17.52
C ASP A 216 15.49 21.44 18.55
N HIS A 217 14.19 21.57 18.68
CA HIS A 217 13.38 20.77 19.59
C HIS A 217 11.92 20.65 19.13
N VAL A 218 11.19 19.76 19.75
CA VAL A 218 9.75 19.62 19.59
C VAL A 218 9.04 19.73 20.91
N VAL A 219 7.82 20.27 20.89
CA VAL A 219 6.91 20.24 22.04
C VAL A 219 5.64 19.50 21.61
N LEU A 220 5.31 18.45 22.34
CA LEU A 220 4.11 17.67 22.11
C LEU A 220 3.17 17.84 23.29
N THR A 221 1.92 18.28 23.04
CA THR A 221 0.92 18.47 24.09
C THR A 221 -0.40 17.81 23.71
N ASP A 222 -1.10 17.27 24.70
CA ASP A 222 -2.48 16.84 24.53
C ASP A 222 -3.44 18.05 24.46
N LEU A 223 -4.73 17.81 24.24
CA LEU A 223 -5.75 18.87 24.20
C LEU A 223 -5.97 19.57 25.55
N ASN A 224 -5.46 19.02 26.64
CA ASN A 224 -5.52 19.61 27.99
C ASN A 224 -4.23 20.33 28.40
N ASP A 225 -3.30 20.56 27.44
CA ASP A 225 -1.99 21.19 27.63
C ASP A 225 -0.98 20.36 28.45
N ASN A 226 -1.23 19.07 28.66
CA ASN A 226 -0.23 18.20 29.29
C ASN A 226 0.87 17.91 28.27
N VAL A 227 2.11 18.15 28.64
CA VAL A 227 3.28 17.83 27.82
C VAL A 227 3.49 16.32 27.81
N VAL A 228 3.71 15.78 26.62
CA VAL A 228 3.96 14.35 26.38
C VAL A 228 5.35 14.19 25.77
N GLU A 229 6.16 13.31 26.33
CA GLU A 229 7.46 12.99 25.74
C GLU A 229 7.28 12.10 24.50
N PRO A 230 7.86 12.44 23.34
CA PRO A 230 7.78 11.61 22.14
C PRO A 230 8.56 10.30 22.30
N GLU A 231 7.94 9.19 21.91
CA GLU A 231 8.59 7.89 21.86
C GLU A 231 9.31 7.71 20.52
N PHE A 232 10.64 7.78 20.52
CA PHE A 232 11.45 7.64 19.32
C PHE A 232 11.59 6.17 18.93
N LEU A 233 11.36 5.91 17.65
CA LEU A 233 11.51 4.63 16.97
C LEU A 233 12.70 4.70 16.00
N SER A 234 13.35 3.58 15.74
CA SER A 234 14.43 3.49 14.76
C SER A 234 14.02 2.66 13.55
N VAL A 235 14.55 3.01 12.39
CA VAL A 235 14.35 2.29 11.12
C VAL A 235 15.67 1.70 10.66
N ASP A 236 15.68 0.40 10.38
CA ASP A 236 16.82 -0.36 9.87
C ASP A 236 16.88 -0.35 8.32
N TRP A 237 16.50 0.75 7.66
CA TRP A 237 16.58 0.83 6.21
C TRP A 237 17.90 1.42 5.77
N GLU A 238 18.63 0.70 4.92
CA GLU A 238 19.73 1.30 4.19
C GLU A 238 19.18 2.34 3.20
N LEU A 239 19.60 3.59 3.34
CA LEU A 239 19.26 4.73 2.48
C LEU A 239 19.43 4.45 0.98
N ASN A 240 20.33 3.54 0.61
CA ASN A 240 20.60 3.11 -0.76
C ASN A 240 19.54 2.16 -1.35
N SER A 241 18.65 1.59 -0.55
CA SER A 241 17.64 0.62 -1.03
C SER A 241 16.45 1.29 -1.74
N ALA A 242 16.23 2.57 -1.50
CA ALA A 242 15.10 3.34 -2.07
C ALA A 242 15.34 3.82 -3.52
N GLY A 243 16.54 3.68 -4.08
CA GLY A 243 16.84 4.04 -5.47
C GLY A 243 16.41 2.99 -6.50
N LYS A 244 16.30 3.38 -7.79
CA LYS A 244 15.99 2.45 -8.90
C LYS A 244 17.12 1.47 -9.23
N ASN A 245 18.33 1.67 -8.74
CA ASN A 245 19.51 0.80 -8.93
C ASN A 245 19.76 0.39 -10.40
N GLY A 246 19.56 1.32 -11.35
CA GLY A 246 19.77 1.10 -12.77
C GLY A 246 18.57 0.50 -13.53
N TYR A 247 17.49 0.17 -12.87
CA TYR A 247 16.25 -0.22 -13.52
C TYR A 247 15.49 1.01 -14.04
N PRO A 248 14.77 0.90 -15.16
CA PRO A 248 13.96 2.01 -15.69
C PRO A 248 12.80 2.38 -14.75
N PHE A 249 12.20 1.38 -14.09
CA PHE A 249 11.06 1.51 -13.19
C PHE A 249 11.28 0.81 -11.86
N TYR A 250 10.67 1.31 -10.79
CA TYR A 250 10.63 0.65 -9.48
C TYR A 250 9.93 -0.70 -9.56
N MET A 251 8.82 -0.81 -10.30
CA MET A 251 8.10 -2.07 -10.44
C MET A 251 8.99 -3.19 -10.99
N GLU A 252 9.81 -2.93 -12.00
CA GLU A 252 10.76 -3.94 -12.51
C GLU A 252 11.78 -4.34 -11.44
N LYS A 253 12.39 -3.35 -10.77
CA LYS A 253 13.32 -3.60 -9.66
C LYS A 253 12.67 -4.49 -8.58
N GLU A 254 11.47 -4.14 -8.16
CA GLU A 254 10.73 -4.83 -7.09
C GLU A 254 10.31 -6.25 -7.51
N ILE A 255 9.98 -6.49 -8.79
CA ILE A 255 9.78 -7.83 -9.33
C ILE A 255 11.09 -8.64 -9.26
N MET A 256 12.21 -8.05 -9.62
CA MET A 256 13.52 -8.71 -9.60
C MET A 256 14.05 -8.98 -8.18
N GLU A 257 13.64 -8.22 -7.18
CA GLU A 257 14.01 -8.36 -5.78
C GLU A 257 13.26 -9.49 -5.04
N GLN A 258 12.19 -10.04 -5.60
CA GLN A 258 11.32 -11.00 -4.91
C GLN A 258 12.04 -12.23 -4.34
N PRO A 259 13.00 -12.88 -5.03
CA PRO A 259 13.71 -14.01 -4.46
C PRO A 259 14.43 -13.65 -3.14
N GLU A 260 15.05 -12.49 -3.08
CA GLU A 260 15.76 -12.04 -1.87
C GLU A 260 14.78 -11.58 -0.79
N ALA A 261 13.70 -10.89 -1.16
CA ALA A 261 12.64 -10.48 -0.24
C ALA A 261 12.01 -11.67 0.48
N ILE A 262 11.76 -12.80 -0.23
CA ILE A 262 11.25 -14.03 0.38
C ILE A 262 12.26 -14.61 1.36
N LYS A 263 13.54 -14.73 0.98
CA LYS A 263 14.59 -15.21 1.89
C LYS A 263 14.61 -14.40 3.19
N ASN A 264 14.57 -13.08 3.07
CA ASN A 264 14.56 -12.17 4.23
C ASN A 264 13.30 -12.34 5.09
N THR A 265 12.16 -12.64 4.49
CA THR A 265 10.88 -12.86 5.18
C THR A 265 10.91 -14.14 6.03
N ILE A 266 11.51 -15.23 5.51
CA ILE A 266 11.40 -16.54 6.13
C ILE A 266 12.60 -16.93 7.03
N LYS A 267 13.81 -16.37 6.80
CA LYS A 267 15.08 -16.83 7.39
C LYS A 267 15.07 -16.91 8.93
N ASP A 268 14.50 -15.91 9.60
CA ASP A 268 14.50 -15.81 11.07
C ASP A 268 13.30 -16.54 11.71
N ARG A 269 12.45 -17.16 10.88
CA ARG A 269 11.22 -17.87 11.26
C ARG A 269 11.28 -19.35 10.99
N ILE A 270 12.45 -19.86 10.65
CA ILE A 270 12.70 -21.30 10.46
C ILE A 270 13.80 -21.73 11.41
N VAL A 271 13.43 -22.51 12.42
CA VAL A 271 14.35 -23.05 13.43
C VAL A 271 14.34 -24.58 13.33
N ASN A 272 15.51 -25.17 13.07
CA ASN A 272 15.64 -26.63 12.87
C ASN A 272 14.71 -27.20 11.78
N GLY A 273 14.39 -26.42 10.75
CA GLY A 273 13.49 -26.79 9.65
C GLY A 273 12.00 -26.73 10.01
N LEU A 274 11.65 -26.13 11.13
CA LEU A 274 10.27 -25.93 11.60
C LEU A 274 9.93 -24.45 11.69
N PRO A 275 8.67 -24.05 11.46
CA PRO A 275 8.24 -22.66 11.60
C PRO A 275 8.21 -22.23 13.07
N ASP A 276 8.82 -21.08 13.37
CA ASP A 276 8.89 -20.50 14.70
C ASP A 276 8.63 -18.99 14.66
N PHE A 277 7.66 -18.53 15.46
CA PHE A 277 7.30 -17.13 15.60
C PHE A 277 7.65 -16.55 16.98
N THR A 278 8.50 -17.22 17.73
CA THR A 278 8.91 -16.77 19.08
C THR A 278 9.60 -15.41 19.03
N SER A 279 10.42 -15.17 18.01
CA SER A 279 11.09 -13.88 17.81
C SER A 279 10.12 -12.73 17.45
N ASP A 280 8.95 -13.06 16.87
CA ASP A 280 7.90 -12.10 16.61
C ASP A 280 6.97 -11.89 17.82
N GLY A 281 7.15 -12.63 18.90
CA GLY A 281 6.31 -12.58 20.09
C GLY A 281 4.91 -13.18 19.89
N VAL A 282 4.71 -14.03 18.87
CA VAL A 282 3.42 -14.66 18.56
C VAL A 282 3.35 -16.03 19.24
N PRO A 283 2.41 -16.24 20.18
CA PRO A 283 2.31 -17.51 20.91
C PRO A 283 1.64 -18.59 20.07
N ASP A 284 2.04 -19.84 20.27
CA ASP A 284 1.47 -21.01 19.61
C ASP A 284 -0.04 -21.17 19.88
N SER A 285 -0.51 -20.74 21.05
CA SER A 285 -1.92 -20.76 21.42
C SER A 285 -2.81 -19.95 20.47
N LEU A 286 -2.26 -18.91 19.83
CA LEU A 286 -3.01 -18.13 18.84
C LEU A 286 -3.53 -19.02 17.69
N PHE A 287 -2.79 -20.05 17.32
CA PHE A 287 -3.08 -20.95 16.21
C PHE A 287 -3.83 -22.23 16.63
N THR A 288 -3.76 -22.60 17.92
CA THR A 288 -4.46 -23.79 18.44
C THR A 288 -5.86 -23.48 18.96
N ASP A 289 -6.05 -22.30 19.55
CA ASP A 289 -7.25 -21.96 20.33
C ASP A 289 -8.35 -21.31 19.46
N CYS A 290 -8.06 -20.96 18.21
CA CYS A 290 -9.05 -20.42 17.30
C CYS A 290 -9.85 -21.54 16.61
N ASP A 291 -11.16 -21.36 16.52
CA ASP A 291 -12.07 -22.29 15.81
C ASP A 291 -12.22 -21.89 14.33
N ARG A 292 -12.02 -20.61 14.03
CA ARG A 292 -12.08 -20.05 12.67
C ARG A 292 -11.11 -18.90 12.50
N ILE A 293 -10.79 -18.62 11.24
CA ILE A 293 -9.92 -17.53 10.83
C ILE A 293 -10.72 -16.61 9.90
N CYS A 294 -10.55 -15.30 10.04
CA CYS A 294 -11.06 -14.32 9.10
C CYS A 294 -9.91 -13.40 8.65
N VAL A 295 -9.61 -13.37 7.36
CA VAL A 295 -8.67 -12.42 6.78
C VAL A 295 -9.43 -11.18 6.30
N VAL A 296 -8.97 -10.00 6.71
CA VAL A 296 -9.50 -8.71 6.27
C VAL A 296 -8.42 -7.93 5.54
N ALA A 297 -8.68 -7.56 4.29
CA ALA A 297 -7.71 -6.87 3.45
C ALA A 297 -8.37 -6.22 2.23
N CYS A 298 -7.60 -5.40 1.50
CA CYS A 298 -7.98 -4.78 0.23
C CYS A 298 -7.04 -5.22 -0.91
N GLY A 299 -7.58 -5.33 -2.12
CA GLY A 299 -6.82 -5.52 -3.36
C GLY A 299 -5.85 -6.71 -3.32
N THR A 300 -4.60 -6.48 -3.66
CA THR A 300 -3.52 -7.49 -3.69
C THR A 300 -3.37 -8.26 -2.37
N ALA A 301 -3.51 -7.57 -1.23
CA ALA A 301 -3.42 -8.21 0.09
C ALA A 301 -4.60 -9.17 0.35
N MET A 302 -5.81 -8.85 -0.15
CA MET A 302 -6.95 -9.75 -0.11
C MET A 302 -6.69 -11.01 -0.97
N HIS A 303 -6.07 -10.86 -2.15
CA HIS A 303 -5.71 -12.00 -3.00
C HIS A 303 -4.68 -12.92 -2.31
N ALA A 304 -3.76 -12.38 -1.50
CA ALA A 304 -2.88 -13.22 -0.66
C ALA A 304 -3.70 -14.02 0.36
N GLY A 305 -4.73 -13.41 0.94
CA GLY A 305 -5.70 -14.09 1.82
C GLY A 305 -6.43 -15.24 1.12
N LEU A 306 -6.86 -15.07 -0.14
CA LEU A 306 -7.54 -16.13 -0.91
C LEU A 306 -6.65 -17.36 -1.14
N VAL A 307 -5.37 -17.16 -1.40
CA VAL A 307 -4.40 -18.27 -1.48
C VAL A 307 -4.26 -18.94 -0.13
N ALA A 308 -4.09 -18.16 0.95
CA ALA A 308 -4.02 -18.69 2.31
C ALA A 308 -5.28 -19.48 2.69
N GLN A 309 -6.47 -18.99 2.32
CA GLN A 309 -7.73 -19.71 2.53
C GLN A 309 -7.73 -21.08 1.86
N ALA A 310 -7.29 -21.17 0.61
CA ALA A 310 -7.22 -22.43 -0.11
C ALA A 310 -6.27 -23.42 0.59
N LEU A 311 -5.10 -22.95 1.04
CA LEU A 311 -4.11 -23.76 1.77
C LEU A 311 -4.62 -24.20 3.15
N VAL A 312 -5.19 -23.28 3.94
CA VAL A 312 -5.73 -23.61 5.27
C VAL A 312 -6.87 -24.63 5.16
N LYS A 313 -7.78 -24.45 4.22
CA LYS A 313 -8.89 -25.40 4.00
C LYS A 313 -8.40 -26.78 3.54
N SER A 314 -7.40 -26.82 2.67
CA SER A 314 -6.91 -28.10 2.11
C SER A 314 -5.95 -28.85 3.04
N ILE A 315 -5.14 -28.15 3.83
CA ILE A 315 -4.09 -28.73 4.68
C ILE A 315 -4.56 -28.82 6.14
N VAL A 316 -5.01 -27.69 6.71
CA VAL A 316 -5.29 -27.57 8.15
C VAL A 316 -6.71 -27.98 8.50
N HIS A 317 -7.64 -27.92 7.52
CA HIS A 317 -9.06 -28.19 7.68
C HIS A 317 -9.77 -27.28 8.70
N VAL A 318 -9.33 -26.03 8.82
CA VAL A 318 -9.98 -24.99 9.62
C VAL A 318 -10.78 -24.08 8.70
N GLN A 319 -11.94 -23.62 9.16
CA GLN A 319 -12.71 -22.61 8.43
C GLN A 319 -11.89 -21.31 8.36
N MET A 320 -11.70 -20.80 7.16
CA MET A 320 -11.07 -19.52 6.92
C MET A 320 -11.90 -18.76 5.89
N ASP A 321 -12.29 -17.56 6.25
CA ASP A 321 -13.00 -16.62 5.39
C ASP A 321 -12.08 -15.46 5.02
N VAL A 322 -12.29 -14.87 3.85
CA VAL A 322 -11.53 -13.73 3.36
C VAL A 322 -12.53 -12.66 2.95
N GLU A 323 -12.48 -11.54 3.62
CA GLU A 323 -13.43 -10.46 3.49
C GLU A 323 -12.76 -9.20 2.93
N LEU A 324 -13.47 -8.50 2.05
CA LEU A 324 -13.09 -7.15 1.66
C LEU A 324 -13.20 -6.24 2.90
N ALA A 325 -12.11 -5.59 3.26
CA ALA A 325 -12.07 -4.78 4.47
C ALA A 325 -13.09 -3.64 4.44
N SER A 326 -13.36 -3.04 3.25
CA SER A 326 -14.40 -2.01 3.05
C SER A 326 -15.82 -2.50 3.34
N GLU A 327 -16.10 -3.81 3.17
CA GLU A 327 -17.43 -4.38 3.34
C GLU A 327 -17.60 -5.08 4.69
N PHE A 328 -16.48 -5.39 5.38
CA PHE A 328 -16.44 -6.24 6.56
C PHE A 328 -17.39 -5.80 7.68
N MET A 329 -17.36 -4.51 8.03
CA MET A 329 -18.22 -3.99 9.10
C MET A 329 -19.71 -4.01 8.74
N TYR A 330 -20.04 -3.85 7.46
CA TYR A 330 -21.40 -3.76 6.95
C TYR A 330 -22.03 -5.13 6.70
N SER A 331 -21.21 -6.18 6.56
CA SER A 331 -21.67 -7.56 6.38
C SER A 331 -22.17 -8.21 7.68
N ASN A 332 -22.01 -7.55 8.85
CA ASN A 332 -22.29 -8.11 10.18
C ASN A 332 -21.58 -9.47 10.38
N PRO A 333 -20.26 -9.52 10.31
CA PRO A 333 -19.51 -10.77 10.36
C PRO A 333 -19.67 -11.46 11.72
N VAL A 334 -19.67 -12.78 11.69
CA VAL A 334 -19.75 -13.58 12.94
C VAL A 334 -18.35 -13.65 13.56
N ILE A 335 -18.08 -12.75 14.48
CA ILE A 335 -16.80 -12.59 15.16
C ILE A 335 -17.00 -12.77 16.68
N ASP A 336 -16.11 -13.52 17.31
CA ASP A 336 -16.06 -13.80 18.72
C ASP A 336 -14.62 -14.05 19.20
N GLU A 337 -14.46 -14.38 20.48
CA GLU A 337 -13.18 -14.69 21.13
C GLU A 337 -12.45 -15.93 20.57
N LYS A 338 -13.16 -16.79 19.81
CA LYS A 338 -12.61 -17.96 19.11
C LYS A 338 -12.23 -17.67 17.67
N THR A 339 -12.42 -16.44 17.23
CA THR A 339 -12.06 -16.00 15.88
C THR A 339 -10.67 -15.38 15.90
N LEU A 340 -9.76 -15.88 15.04
CA LEU A 340 -8.51 -15.21 14.72
C LEU A 340 -8.74 -14.31 13.51
N VAL A 341 -8.68 -13.00 13.69
CA VAL A 341 -8.72 -12.04 12.58
C VAL A 341 -7.30 -11.70 12.15
N ILE A 342 -7.02 -11.86 10.85
CA ILE A 342 -5.71 -11.54 10.26
C ILE A 342 -5.87 -10.35 9.32
N ALA A 343 -5.35 -9.20 9.72
CA ALA A 343 -5.29 -8.01 8.88
C ALA A 343 -4.05 -8.04 7.98
N VAL A 344 -4.22 -7.85 6.68
CA VAL A 344 -3.10 -7.87 5.73
C VAL A 344 -2.99 -6.54 5.01
N SER A 345 -1.81 -5.92 5.08
CA SER A 345 -1.54 -4.65 4.39
C SER A 345 -0.04 -4.49 4.13
N GLN A 346 0.34 -3.99 2.97
CA GLN A 346 1.74 -3.65 2.70
C GLN A 346 2.16 -2.45 3.56
N SER A 347 1.41 -1.37 3.53
CA SER A 347 1.73 -0.12 4.23
C SER A 347 1.38 -0.15 5.71
N GLY A 348 0.38 -0.96 6.09
CA GLY A 348 -0.22 -0.91 7.42
C GLY A 348 -1.01 0.37 7.72
N GLU A 349 -1.33 1.15 6.67
CA GLU A 349 -2.07 2.42 6.78
C GLU A 349 -3.36 2.42 5.95
N THR A 350 -3.79 1.27 5.41
CA THR A 350 -5.05 1.15 4.66
C THR A 350 -6.22 1.33 5.61
N ILE A 351 -7.00 2.39 5.42
CA ILE A 351 -8.04 2.80 6.37
C ILE A 351 -9.10 1.72 6.57
N ASP A 352 -9.64 1.16 5.49
CA ASP A 352 -10.65 0.10 5.58
C ASP A 352 -10.16 -1.09 6.40
N THR A 353 -8.88 -1.50 6.18
CA THR A 353 -8.27 -2.62 6.92
C THR A 353 -8.07 -2.28 8.40
N LEU A 354 -7.72 -1.03 8.71
CA LEU A 354 -7.57 -0.55 10.08
C LEU A 354 -8.92 -0.54 10.82
N GLU A 355 -9.96 -0.01 10.19
CA GLU A 355 -11.29 0.04 10.80
C GLU A 355 -11.92 -1.36 10.96
N ALA A 356 -11.72 -2.26 9.96
CA ALA A 356 -12.11 -3.66 10.08
C ALA A 356 -11.40 -4.35 11.27
N LEU A 357 -10.10 -4.10 11.46
CA LEU A 357 -9.33 -4.61 12.60
C LEU A 357 -9.86 -4.10 13.93
N LYS A 358 -10.09 -2.78 14.05
CA LYS A 358 -10.67 -2.16 15.26
C LYS A 358 -12.06 -2.71 15.56
N TYR A 359 -12.88 -2.92 14.51
CA TYR A 359 -14.19 -3.54 14.67
C TYR A 359 -14.06 -4.95 15.23
N ALA A 360 -13.22 -5.80 14.64
CA ALA A 360 -13.00 -7.17 15.11
C ALA A 360 -12.54 -7.23 16.57
N LYS A 361 -11.63 -6.35 16.95
CA LYS A 361 -11.13 -6.21 18.33
C LYS A 361 -12.24 -5.86 19.31
N ARG A 362 -13.14 -4.92 18.95
CA ARG A 362 -14.32 -4.59 19.77
C ARG A 362 -15.29 -5.76 19.93
N GLN A 363 -15.31 -6.72 18.99
CA GLN A 363 -16.10 -7.95 19.09
C GLN A 363 -15.39 -9.08 19.89
N GLY A 364 -14.18 -8.83 20.40
CA GLY A 364 -13.42 -9.77 21.23
C GLY A 364 -12.50 -10.72 20.47
N ALA A 365 -12.36 -10.58 19.15
CA ALA A 365 -11.42 -11.38 18.36
C ALA A 365 -9.97 -11.13 18.75
N LYS A 366 -9.12 -12.16 18.60
CA LYS A 366 -7.68 -12.00 18.59
C LYS A 366 -7.23 -11.51 17.23
N CYS A 367 -6.36 -10.50 17.20
CA CYS A 367 -5.96 -9.80 16.00
C CYS A 367 -4.47 -9.99 15.72
N LEU A 368 -4.16 -10.64 14.61
CA LEU A 368 -2.83 -10.76 14.02
C LEU A 368 -2.76 -9.86 12.79
N SER A 369 -1.64 -9.22 12.53
CA SER A 369 -1.44 -8.53 11.25
C SER A 369 -0.21 -9.03 10.50
N VAL A 370 -0.29 -9.02 9.17
CA VAL A 370 0.81 -9.31 8.23
C VAL A 370 1.13 -8.02 7.48
N ILE A 371 2.24 -7.37 7.82
CA ILE A 371 2.54 -5.99 7.42
C ILE A 371 4.01 -5.85 7.02
N ASN A 372 4.32 -4.94 6.09
CA ASN A 372 5.70 -4.66 5.73
C ASN A 372 6.29 -3.46 6.50
N VAL A 373 5.49 -2.45 6.82
CA VAL A 373 5.99 -1.21 7.46
C VAL A 373 5.87 -1.29 8.97
N LYS A 374 7.04 -1.28 9.66
CA LYS A 374 7.11 -1.26 11.12
C LYS A 374 6.48 0.03 11.69
N GLY A 375 5.79 -0.10 12.82
CA GLY A 375 5.20 1.03 13.52
C GLY A 375 3.99 1.69 12.85
N SER A 376 3.44 1.07 11.79
CA SER A 376 2.23 1.52 11.12
C SER A 376 0.98 1.43 12.00
N SER A 377 -0.09 2.11 11.62
CA SER A 377 -1.34 2.19 12.40
C SER A 377 -1.95 0.81 12.66
N ILE A 378 -2.01 -0.06 11.64
CA ILE A 378 -2.51 -1.43 11.81
C ILE A 378 -1.58 -2.24 12.73
N ALA A 379 -0.24 -2.05 12.62
CA ALA A 379 0.71 -2.74 13.49
C ALA A 379 0.51 -2.38 14.97
N ARG A 380 0.29 -1.09 15.27
CA ARG A 380 0.05 -0.62 16.65
C ARG A 380 -1.28 -1.07 17.22
N GLU A 381 -2.29 -1.24 16.37
CA GLU A 381 -3.62 -1.66 16.79
C GLU A 381 -3.72 -3.17 17.00
N SER A 382 -2.87 -3.96 16.35
CA SER A 382 -2.88 -5.42 16.41
C SER A 382 -2.38 -5.97 17.74
N ASP A 383 -2.89 -7.14 18.15
CA ASP A 383 -2.36 -7.87 19.32
C ASP A 383 -1.00 -8.49 18.99
N TYR A 384 -0.82 -8.94 17.74
CA TYR A 384 0.41 -9.56 17.23
C TYR A 384 0.70 -9.11 15.81
N VAL A 385 1.99 -9.06 15.43
CA VAL A 385 2.43 -8.62 14.10
C VAL A 385 3.46 -9.56 13.52
N LEU A 386 3.27 -9.99 12.29
CA LEU A 386 4.26 -10.67 11.46
C LEU A 386 4.71 -9.72 10.34
N TYR A 387 5.93 -9.20 10.45
CA TYR A 387 6.48 -8.30 9.43
C TYR A 387 7.02 -9.08 8.23
N THR A 388 6.73 -8.65 7.00
CA THR A 388 7.14 -9.34 5.78
C THR A 388 8.60 -9.12 5.38
N ALA A 389 9.28 -8.15 5.97
CA ALA A 389 10.68 -7.82 5.68
C ALA A 389 11.02 -7.67 4.17
N ALA A 390 10.03 -7.23 3.36
CA ALA A 390 10.19 -7.06 1.92
C ALA A 390 11.08 -5.86 1.52
N GLY A 391 11.44 -5.01 2.48
CA GLY A 391 12.06 -3.71 2.22
C GLY A 391 11.06 -2.70 1.63
N PRO A 392 11.53 -1.50 1.21
CA PRO A 392 10.64 -0.49 0.63
C PRO A 392 10.07 -0.95 -0.71
N GLU A 393 8.75 -0.77 -0.88
CA GLU A 393 8.03 -0.99 -2.14
C GLU A 393 7.38 0.33 -2.54
N ILE A 394 7.86 0.91 -3.66
CA ILE A 394 7.57 2.29 -4.09
C ILE A 394 6.59 2.32 -5.25
N ALA A 395 6.69 1.38 -6.21
CA ALA A 395 5.73 1.27 -7.30
C ALA A 395 4.30 1.16 -6.75
N VAL A 396 3.35 1.87 -7.34
CA VAL A 396 1.95 1.88 -6.86
C VAL A 396 1.37 0.47 -6.91
N ALA A 397 1.55 -0.25 -8.01
CA ALA A 397 1.14 -1.65 -8.13
C ALA A 397 2.05 -2.55 -7.27
N SER A 398 1.47 -3.24 -6.31
CA SER A 398 2.20 -4.10 -5.37
C SER A 398 2.71 -5.37 -6.07
N THR A 399 3.96 -5.76 -5.79
CA THR A 399 4.63 -6.95 -6.37
C THR A 399 5.30 -7.80 -5.31
N LYS A 400 6.45 -7.39 -4.76
CA LYS A 400 7.20 -8.16 -3.76
C LYS A 400 6.46 -8.25 -2.43
N ALA A 401 5.65 -7.26 -2.06
CA ALA A 401 4.83 -7.34 -0.86
C ALA A 401 3.83 -8.50 -0.94
N TYR A 402 3.23 -8.76 -2.11
CA TYR A 402 2.33 -9.90 -2.30
C TYR A 402 3.02 -11.24 -2.03
N THR A 403 4.16 -11.48 -2.66
CA THR A 403 4.87 -12.75 -2.52
C THR A 403 5.47 -12.96 -1.13
N THR A 404 5.85 -11.89 -0.44
CA THR A 404 6.28 -11.96 0.96
C THR A 404 5.12 -12.18 1.93
N GLN A 405 3.93 -11.60 1.68
CA GLN A 405 2.70 -11.90 2.42
C GLN A 405 2.33 -13.39 2.26
N LEU A 406 2.38 -13.92 1.03
CA LEU A 406 2.20 -15.35 0.78
C LEU A 406 3.19 -16.19 1.60
N SER A 407 4.48 -15.84 1.59
CA SER A 407 5.51 -16.59 2.33
C SER A 407 5.23 -16.65 3.83
N VAL A 408 4.72 -15.56 4.42
CA VAL A 408 4.25 -15.55 5.81
C VAL A 408 3.07 -16.51 5.99
N PHE A 409 2.10 -16.50 5.08
CA PHE A 409 0.97 -17.43 5.16
C PHE A 409 1.39 -18.90 5.01
N TYR A 410 2.38 -19.23 4.18
CA TYR A 410 2.94 -20.59 4.09
C TYR A 410 3.53 -21.03 5.44
N LEU A 411 4.26 -20.15 6.13
CA LEU A 411 4.78 -20.42 7.47
C LEU A 411 3.65 -20.62 8.49
N VAL A 412 2.61 -19.77 8.46
CA VAL A 412 1.43 -19.90 9.33
C VAL A 412 0.70 -21.21 9.09
N VAL A 413 0.48 -21.59 7.83
CA VAL A 413 -0.14 -22.88 7.46
C VAL A 413 0.67 -24.07 7.99
N ALA A 414 1.99 -24.05 7.79
CA ALA A 414 2.89 -25.10 8.28
C ALA A 414 2.87 -25.19 9.82
N LYS A 415 2.90 -24.04 10.51
CA LYS A 415 2.83 -23.96 11.97
C LYS A 415 1.51 -24.51 12.50
N MET A 416 0.38 -24.10 11.90
CA MET A 416 -0.93 -24.59 12.27
C MET A 416 -1.09 -26.10 12.02
N ALA A 417 -0.61 -26.60 10.88
CA ALA A 417 -0.67 -28.02 10.57
C ALA A 417 0.12 -28.87 11.57
N LEU A 418 1.29 -28.39 11.98
CA LEU A 418 2.11 -29.03 13.02
C LEU A 418 1.43 -29.01 14.38
N LEU A 419 1.01 -27.83 14.86
CA LEU A 419 0.44 -27.66 16.19
C LEU A 419 -0.90 -28.41 16.36
N ARG A 420 -1.68 -28.53 15.30
CA ARG A 420 -2.96 -29.25 15.29
C ARG A 420 -2.81 -30.75 14.98
N GLY A 421 -1.57 -31.23 14.84
CA GLY A 421 -1.29 -32.66 14.59
C GLY A 421 -1.72 -33.17 13.21
N VAL A 422 -1.96 -32.27 12.26
CA VAL A 422 -2.27 -32.63 10.86
C VAL A 422 -1.01 -33.08 10.13
N TYR A 423 0.10 -32.37 10.35
CA TYR A 423 1.43 -32.75 9.87
C TYR A 423 2.29 -33.26 11.02
N THR A 424 3.11 -34.28 10.74
CA THR A 424 4.25 -34.65 11.58
C THR A 424 5.37 -33.63 11.44
N GLU A 425 6.36 -33.64 12.34
CA GLU A 425 7.56 -32.79 12.18
C GLU A 425 8.26 -33.03 10.83
N GLU A 426 8.35 -34.28 10.38
CA GLU A 426 9.00 -34.63 9.11
C GLU A 426 8.23 -34.06 7.90
N GLN A 427 6.90 -34.14 7.92
CA GLN A 427 6.06 -33.54 6.88
C GLN A 427 6.18 -32.01 6.89
N THR A 428 6.21 -31.40 8.08
CA THR A 428 6.42 -29.95 8.23
C THR A 428 7.78 -29.54 7.70
N LYS A 429 8.85 -30.27 8.04
CA LYS A 429 10.19 -30.00 7.51
C LYS A 429 10.26 -30.10 5.99
N SER A 430 9.59 -31.10 5.41
CA SER A 430 9.49 -31.26 3.96
C SER A 430 8.75 -30.08 3.30
N PHE A 431 7.66 -29.60 3.91
CA PHE A 431 6.91 -28.44 3.43
C PHE A 431 7.77 -27.15 3.53
N ILE A 432 8.48 -26.96 4.63
CA ILE A 432 9.37 -25.80 4.83
C ILE A 432 10.56 -25.86 3.86
N ALA A 433 11.15 -27.02 3.63
CA ALA A 433 12.24 -27.16 2.65
C ALA A 433 11.79 -26.77 1.23
N GLU A 434 10.53 -27.06 0.86
CA GLU A 434 9.99 -26.63 -0.42
C GLU A 434 9.75 -25.10 -0.46
N LEU A 435 9.33 -24.49 0.65
CA LEU A 435 9.25 -23.02 0.76
C LEU A 435 10.64 -22.36 0.61
N GLU A 436 11.69 -22.95 1.20
CA GLU A 436 13.06 -22.46 1.07
C GLU A 436 13.61 -22.57 -0.37
N ARG A 437 13.04 -23.45 -1.22
CA ARG A 437 13.39 -23.56 -2.64
C ARG A 437 12.73 -22.49 -3.52
N VAL A 438 11.64 -21.87 -3.06
CA VAL A 438 10.89 -20.87 -3.83
C VAL A 438 11.78 -19.78 -4.44
N PRO A 439 12.71 -19.14 -3.72
CA PRO A 439 13.59 -18.11 -4.29
C PRO A 439 14.41 -18.58 -5.50
N GLU A 440 14.92 -19.81 -5.49
CA GLU A 440 15.65 -20.40 -6.62
C GLU A 440 14.75 -20.59 -7.83
N VAL A 441 13.53 -21.12 -7.61
CA VAL A 441 12.56 -21.37 -8.69
C VAL A 441 12.07 -20.05 -9.29
N MET A 442 11.81 -19.03 -8.46
CA MET A 442 11.47 -17.68 -8.93
C MET A 442 12.60 -17.07 -9.77
N GLN A 443 13.85 -17.26 -9.38
CA GLN A 443 15.00 -16.80 -10.16
C GLN A 443 15.00 -17.39 -11.57
N LYS A 444 14.67 -18.68 -11.73
CA LYS A 444 14.53 -19.33 -13.03
C LYS A 444 13.39 -18.74 -13.88
N VAL A 445 12.30 -18.29 -13.24
CA VAL A 445 11.22 -17.56 -13.95
C VAL A 445 11.72 -16.20 -14.42
N LEU A 446 12.45 -15.46 -13.57
CA LEU A 446 13.03 -14.16 -13.92
C LEU A 446 14.02 -14.26 -15.10
N GLU A 447 14.74 -15.37 -15.24
CA GLU A 447 15.60 -15.65 -16.39
C GLU A 447 14.81 -15.79 -17.71
N LYS A 448 13.57 -16.29 -17.64
CA LYS A 448 12.65 -16.41 -18.78
C LYS A 448 11.93 -15.10 -19.14
N ARG A 449 12.26 -13.96 -18.51
CA ARG A 449 11.59 -12.68 -18.73
C ARG A 449 11.51 -12.24 -20.20
N ARG A 450 12.51 -12.61 -21.03
CA ARG A 450 12.50 -12.31 -22.47
C ARG A 450 11.38 -13.04 -23.21
N ASP A 451 11.12 -14.31 -22.87
CA ASP A 451 10.06 -15.09 -23.47
C ASP A 451 8.69 -14.54 -23.08
N ILE A 452 8.54 -14.13 -21.80
CA ILE A 452 7.33 -13.46 -21.30
C ILE A 452 7.12 -12.13 -22.01
N HIS A 453 8.19 -11.36 -22.27
CA HIS A 453 8.11 -10.11 -23.02
C HIS A 453 7.65 -10.32 -24.46
N VAL A 454 8.11 -11.38 -25.13
CA VAL A 454 7.64 -11.73 -26.48
C VAL A 454 6.14 -12.01 -26.48
N ILE A 455 5.64 -12.70 -25.46
CA ILE A 455 4.21 -13.01 -25.32
C ILE A 455 3.41 -11.73 -24.95
N ALA A 456 3.93 -10.86 -24.12
CA ALA A 456 3.29 -9.59 -23.77
C ALA A 456 2.91 -8.77 -25.01
N LYS A 457 3.73 -8.80 -26.05
CA LYS A 457 3.46 -8.14 -27.34
C LYS A 457 2.24 -8.68 -28.07
N LYS A 458 1.82 -9.90 -27.81
CA LYS A 458 0.63 -10.51 -28.43
C LYS A 458 -0.67 -9.95 -27.88
N ILE A 459 -0.66 -9.49 -26.63
CA ILE A 459 -1.83 -8.93 -25.97
C ILE A 459 -1.79 -7.41 -25.85
N LEU A 460 -0.77 -6.76 -26.45
CA LEU A 460 -0.51 -5.33 -26.33
C LEU A 460 -1.72 -4.48 -26.76
N GLU A 461 -2.37 -4.84 -27.85
CA GLU A 461 -3.50 -4.10 -28.43
C GLU A 461 -4.86 -4.55 -27.90
N ALA A 462 -4.87 -5.50 -26.97
CA ALA A 462 -6.13 -5.99 -26.36
C ALA A 462 -6.81 -4.86 -25.58
N LYS A 463 -8.14 -4.77 -25.74
CA LYS A 463 -9.00 -3.92 -24.90
C LYS A 463 -9.56 -4.71 -23.74
N ASP A 464 -9.95 -5.96 -24.01
CA ASP A 464 -10.52 -6.91 -23.08
C ASP A 464 -9.70 -8.19 -23.11
N LEU A 465 -9.55 -8.85 -21.96
CA LEU A 465 -8.79 -10.08 -21.80
C LEU A 465 -9.38 -10.92 -20.69
N PHE A 466 -9.46 -12.23 -20.91
CA PHE A 466 -9.89 -13.19 -19.90
C PHE A 466 -8.68 -13.92 -19.31
N MET A 467 -8.75 -14.18 -18.00
CA MET A 467 -7.80 -15.02 -17.30
C MET A 467 -8.54 -16.23 -16.71
N ILE A 468 -8.07 -17.46 -16.98
CA ILE A 468 -8.78 -18.66 -16.56
C ILE A 468 -7.87 -19.64 -15.86
N GLY A 469 -8.35 -20.23 -14.77
CA GLY A 469 -7.62 -21.22 -13.97
C GLY A 469 -8.53 -21.98 -13.02
N ARG A 470 -7.99 -23.00 -12.35
CA ARG A 470 -8.71 -23.78 -11.34
C ARG A 470 -7.93 -23.87 -10.03
N GLY A 471 -8.66 -23.88 -8.91
CA GLY A 471 -8.04 -23.97 -7.59
C GLY A 471 -7.07 -22.81 -7.34
N LEU A 472 -5.84 -23.12 -6.96
CA LEU A 472 -4.82 -22.09 -6.70
C LEU A 472 -4.48 -21.27 -7.96
N ASP A 473 -4.55 -21.86 -9.15
CA ASP A 473 -4.34 -21.13 -10.42
C ASP A 473 -5.39 -20.03 -10.62
N TYR A 474 -6.64 -20.26 -10.24
CA TYR A 474 -7.65 -19.20 -10.24
C TYR A 474 -7.31 -18.06 -9.27
N SER A 475 -6.86 -18.41 -8.06
CA SER A 475 -6.53 -17.41 -7.03
C SER A 475 -5.39 -16.47 -7.48
N ILE A 476 -4.34 -17.00 -8.15
CA ILE A 476 -3.25 -16.16 -8.66
C ILE A 476 -3.65 -15.35 -9.89
N LEU A 477 -4.59 -15.83 -10.69
CA LEU A 477 -5.07 -15.09 -11.86
C LEU A 477 -5.94 -13.89 -11.46
N LEU A 478 -6.61 -13.91 -10.31
CA LEU A 478 -7.25 -12.72 -9.73
C LEU A 478 -6.20 -11.62 -9.52
N GLU A 479 -5.04 -11.95 -8.95
CA GLU A 479 -3.94 -11.02 -8.77
C GLU A 479 -3.31 -10.60 -10.11
N GLY A 480 -3.06 -11.55 -11.03
CA GLY A 480 -2.54 -11.23 -12.36
C GLY A 480 -3.45 -10.29 -13.15
N SER A 481 -4.76 -10.50 -13.08
CA SER A 481 -5.77 -9.64 -13.68
C SER A 481 -5.76 -8.25 -13.05
N LEU A 482 -5.64 -8.15 -11.72
CA LEU A 482 -5.53 -6.86 -11.04
C LEU A 482 -4.28 -6.11 -11.50
N LYS A 483 -3.11 -6.75 -11.53
CA LYS A 483 -1.86 -6.12 -12.01
C LYS A 483 -1.98 -5.63 -13.44
N LEU A 484 -2.56 -6.43 -14.34
CA LEU A 484 -2.74 -6.02 -15.73
C LEU A 484 -3.68 -4.80 -15.85
N LYS A 485 -4.79 -4.78 -15.11
CA LYS A 485 -5.72 -3.61 -15.06
C LYS A 485 -5.01 -2.35 -14.57
N GLU A 486 -4.30 -2.46 -13.45
CA GLU A 486 -3.65 -1.33 -12.79
C GLU A 486 -2.64 -0.62 -13.70
N VAL A 487 -1.75 -1.37 -14.35
CA VAL A 487 -0.62 -0.76 -15.04
C VAL A 487 -0.82 -0.60 -16.54
N SER A 488 -1.62 -1.46 -17.19
CA SER A 488 -1.79 -1.45 -18.64
C SER A 488 -3.11 -0.88 -19.13
N TYR A 489 -4.08 -0.72 -18.20
CA TYR A 489 -5.44 -0.27 -18.46
C TYR A 489 -6.25 -1.19 -19.39
N ILE A 490 -5.80 -2.43 -19.60
CA ILE A 490 -6.57 -3.46 -20.29
C ILE A 490 -7.64 -3.95 -19.31
N HIS A 491 -8.90 -3.94 -19.72
CA HIS A 491 -9.97 -4.56 -18.95
C HIS A 491 -9.75 -6.08 -18.95
N SER A 492 -9.40 -6.63 -17.79
CA SER A 492 -9.17 -8.06 -17.64
C SER A 492 -10.02 -8.63 -16.53
N GLU A 493 -10.56 -9.83 -16.73
CA GLU A 493 -11.33 -10.55 -15.72
C GLU A 493 -10.78 -11.96 -15.53
N ALA A 494 -10.63 -12.35 -14.27
CA ALA A 494 -10.22 -13.72 -13.92
C ALA A 494 -11.45 -14.53 -13.53
N TYR A 495 -11.56 -15.73 -14.11
CA TYR A 495 -12.64 -16.67 -13.84
C TYR A 495 -12.10 -18.04 -13.42
N ALA A 496 -12.78 -18.68 -12.50
CA ALA A 496 -12.66 -20.12 -12.37
C ALA A 496 -13.12 -20.75 -13.68
N SER A 497 -12.26 -21.51 -14.36
CA SER A 497 -12.48 -21.95 -15.75
C SER A 497 -13.80 -22.67 -15.98
N GLY A 498 -14.29 -23.40 -14.97
CA GLY A 498 -15.60 -24.04 -15.04
C GLY A 498 -16.78 -23.07 -15.05
N GLU A 499 -16.62 -21.89 -14.45
CA GLU A 499 -17.66 -20.87 -14.31
C GLU A 499 -17.93 -20.12 -15.61
N LEU A 500 -16.96 -20.09 -16.54
CA LEU A 500 -17.16 -19.48 -17.87
C LEU A 500 -18.42 -19.97 -18.57
N LYS A 501 -18.77 -21.26 -18.42
CA LYS A 501 -19.94 -21.88 -19.05
C LYS A 501 -21.28 -21.31 -18.58
N HIS A 502 -21.28 -20.64 -17.43
CA HIS A 502 -22.47 -20.11 -16.79
C HIS A 502 -22.76 -18.64 -17.16
N GLY A 503 -22.17 -18.16 -18.26
CA GLY A 503 -22.44 -16.82 -18.81
C GLY A 503 -21.28 -16.21 -19.56
N PRO A 504 -20.10 -16.00 -18.91
CA PRO A 504 -19.00 -15.21 -19.47
C PRO A 504 -18.44 -15.73 -20.80
N ILE A 505 -18.56 -17.01 -21.08
CA ILE A 505 -18.11 -17.62 -22.35
C ILE A 505 -18.81 -16.99 -23.58
N ALA A 506 -19.96 -16.35 -23.40
CA ALA A 506 -20.67 -15.62 -24.46
C ALA A 506 -19.85 -14.44 -25.01
N LEU A 507 -18.88 -13.94 -24.24
CA LEU A 507 -17.99 -12.84 -24.63
C LEU A 507 -16.77 -13.31 -25.43
N ILE A 508 -16.53 -14.63 -25.50
CA ILE A 508 -15.41 -15.20 -26.27
C ILE A 508 -15.76 -15.17 -27.76
N THR A 509 -14.96 -14.45 -28.52
CA THR A 509 -15.06 -14.33 -29.98
C THR A 509 -13.72 -14.60 -30.63
N THR A 510 -13.66 -14.52 -31.96
CA THR A 510 -12.39 -14.71 -32.70
C THR A 510 -11.34 -13.70 -32.25
N ASN A 511 -10.15 -14.21 -31.91
CA ASN A 511 -8.99 -13.48 -31.41
C ASN A 511 -9.18 -12.83 -30.02
N THR A 512 -10.19 -13.24 -29.24
CA THR A 512 -10.27 -12.83 -27.83
C THR A 512 -9.07 -13.39 -27.07
N PRO A 513 -8.21 -12.56 -26.46
CA PRO A 513 -7.07 -13.05 -25.70
C PRO A 513 -7.52 -13.72 -24.40
N VAL A 514 -7.00 -14.93 -24.18
CA VAL A 514 -7.23 -15.68 -22.94
C VAL A 514 -5.90 -16.12 -22.36
N VAL A 515 -5.58 -15.67 -21.16
CA VAL A 515 -4.44 -16.13 -20.38
C VAL A 515 -4.89 -17.25 -19.47
N ALA A 516 -4.27 -18.41 -19.59
CA ALA A 516 -4.56 -19.56 -18.75
C ALA A 516 -3.34 -19.98 -17.94
N THR A 517 -3.56 -20.50 -16.73
CA THR A 517 -2.51 -21.07 -15.88
C THR A 517 -2.84 -22.52 -15.54
N VAL A 518 -1.85 -23.42 -15.70
CA VAL A 518 -1.98 -24.86 -15.44
C VAL A 518 -0.77 -25.32 -14.62
N THR A 519 -0.90 -25.25 -13.30
CA THR A 519 0.17 -25.67 -12.37
C THR A 519 -0.25 -26.77 -11.42
N GLN A 520 -1.56 -27.09 -11.37
CA GLN A 520 -2.13 -28.07 -10.46
C GLN A 520 -2.34 -29.41 -11.17
N GLU A 521 -1.51 -30.39 -10.90
CA GLU A 521 -1.52 -31.69 -11.59
C GLU A 521 -2.89 -32.36 -11.55
N LYS A 522 -3.53 -32.42 -10.38
CA LYS A 522 -4.85 -33.03 -10.19
C LYS A 522 -5.97 -32.33 -10.99
N LEU A 523 -5.80 -31.10 -11.39
CA LEU A 523 -6.79 -30.30 -12.10
C LEU A 523 -6.47 -30.14 -13.60
N MET A 524 -5.27 -30.51 -14.04
CA MET A 524 -4.75 -30.33 -15.40
C MET A 524 -5.74 -30.76 -16.49
N SER A 525 -6.26 -31.98 -16.42
CA SER A 525 -7.14 -32.50 -17.46
C SER A 525 -8.43 -31.69 -17.61
N LYS A 526 -8.98 -31.20 -16.49
CA LYS A 526 -10.18 -30.36 -16.47
C LYS A 526 -9.87 -28.97 -17.01
N GLU A 527 -8.70 -28.41 -16.64
CA GLU A 527 -8.29 -27.10 -17.10
C GLU A 527 -8.01 -27.09 -18.59
N LEU A 528 -7.24 -28.04 -19.11
CA LEU A 528 -6.99 -28.19 -20.55
C LEU A 528 -8.29 -28.39 -21.36
N SER A 529 -9.28 -29.07 -20.78
CA SER A 529 -10.61 -29.19 -21.43
C SER A 529 -11.31 -27.83 -21.55
N ASN A 530 -11.25 -27.00 -20.52
CA ASN A 530 -11.82 -25.64 -20.59
C ASN A 530 -11.05 -24.72 -21.54
N ILE A 531 -9.73 -24.83 -21.59
CA ILE A 531 -8.89 -24.09 -22.55
C ILE A 531 -9.27 -24.48 -24.00
N LYS A 532 -9.42 -25.77 -24.29
CA LYS A 532 -9.89 -26.23 -25.60
C LYS A 532 -11.28 -25.73 -25.96
N GLU A 533 -12.15 -25.61 -24.97
CA GLU A 533 -13.50 -25.09 -25.17
C GLU A 533 -13.52 -23.63 -25.58
N VAL A 534 -12.74 -22.76 -24.94
CA VAL A 534 -12.63 -21.35 -25.35
C VAL A 534 -11.86 -21.20 -26.66
N LYS A 535 -10.84 -22.03 -26.90
CA LYS A 535 -10.11 -22.07 -28.17
C LYS A 535 -11.04 -22.43 -29.36
N SER A 536 -11.95 -23.37 -29.18
CA SER A 536 -12.92 -23.76 -30.22
C SER A 536 -13.91 -22.64 -30.60
N ARG A 537 -13.98 -21.57 -29.76
CA ARG A 537 -14.77 -20.36 -30.02
C ARG A 537 -13.94 -19.22 -30.60
N GLY A 538 -12.67 -19.48 -30.90
CA GLY A 538 -11.77 -18.53 -31.54
C GLY A 538 -10.85 -17.75 -30.61
N ALA A 539 -10.76 -18.11 -29.33
CA ALA A 539 -9.84 -17.45 -28.41
C ALA A 539 -8.37 -17.64 -28.80
N ASP A 540 -7.56 -16.61 -28.58
CA ASP A 540 -6.10 -16.68 -28.63
C ASP A 540 -5.56 -17.01 -27.25
N ILE A 541 -4.86 -18.15 -27.13
CA ILE A 541 -4.45 -18.71 -25.85
C ILE A 541 -3.00 -18.38 -25.54
N VAL A 542 -2.79 -17.72 -24.39
CA VAL A 542 -1.51 -17.58 -23.69
C VAL A 542 -1.54 -18.52 -22.50
N LEU A 543 -0.64 -19.49 -22.47
CA LEU A 543 -0.64 -20.57 -21.47
C LEU A 543 0.63 -20.53 -20.62
N PHE A 544 0.47 -20.30 -19.32
CA PHE A 544 1.50 -20.52 -18.30
C PHE A 544 1.31 -21.92 -17.71
N ILE A 545 2.27 -22.81 -17.90
CA ILE A 545 2.13 -24.22 -17.50
C ILE A 545 3.37 -24.71 -16.79
N LYS A 546 3.19 -25.50 -15.72
CA LYS A 546 4.28 -26.21 -15.06
C LYS A 546 4.97 -27.14 -16.06
N GLU A 547 6.29 -27.13 -16.11
CA GLU A 547 7.07 -27.83 -17.15
C GLU A 547 6.75 -29.33 -17.20
N ALA A 548 6.64 -30.00 -16.05
CA ALA A 548 6.27 -31.40 -15.95
C ALA A 548 4.88 -31.71 -16.54
N LEU A 549 3.98 -30.72 -16.63
CA LEU A 549 2.64 -30.87 -17.19
C LEU A 549 2.55 -30.50 -18.68
N SER A 550 3.65 -30.02 -19.27
CA SER A 550 3.69 -29.46 -20.62
C SER A 550 3.83 -30.48 -21.76
N GLY A 551 3.42 -31.73 -21.58
CA GLY A 551 3.52 -32.79 -22.58
C GLY A 551 3.05 -32.42 -24.00
N ASP A 552 2.23 -33.21 -24.64
CA ASP A 552 1.69 -32.93 -25.98
C ASP A 552 0.63 -31.82 -25.93
N LEU A 553 1.09 -30.57 -25.99
CA LEU A 553 0.23 -29.40 -26.10
C LEU A 553 -0.07 -29.04 -27.55
N ASP A 554 -1.20 -28.38 -27.77
CA ASP A 554 -1.56 -27.82 -29.05
C ASP A 554 -0.52 -26.75 -29.48
N THR A 555 0.00 -26.89 -30.70
CA THR A 555 1.02 -25.98 -31.27
C THR A 555 0.51 -24.56 -31.49
N GLU A 556 -0.78 -24.34 -31.46
CA GLU A 556 -1.37 -22.98 -31.60
C GLU A 556 -1.33 -22.15 -30.30
N TYR A 557 -1.00 -22.75 -29.14
CA TYR A 557 -0.89 -22.02 -27.89
C TYR A 557 0.42 -21.25 -27.80
N GLN A 558 0.37 -20.05 -27.23
CA GLN A 558 1.57 -19.31 -26.82
C GLN A 558 1.96 -19.79 -25.42
N VAL A 559 3.01 -20.61 -25.30
CA VAL A 559 3.32 -21.34 -24.07
C VAL A 559 4.52 -20.76 -23.35
N ILE A 560 4.37 -20.47 -22.06
CA ILE A 560 5.45 -20.25 -21.10
C ILE A 560 5.51 -21.45 -20.14
N LYS A 561 6.62 -22.18 -20.17
CA LYS A 561 6.89 -23.27 -19.24
C LYS A 561 7.47 -22.71 -17.94
N LEU A 562 6.77 -22.94 -16.83
CA LEU A 562 7.22 -22.59 -15.49
C LEU A 562 8.05 -23.75 -14.91
N PRO A 563 9.13 -23.45 -14.15
CA PRO A 563 9.93 -24.48 -13.49
C PRO A 563 9.10 -25.33 -12.50
N ASP A 564 9.51 -26.57 -12.27
CA ASP A 564 8.77 -27.51 -11.44
C ASP A 564 8.95 -27.28 -9.93
N MET A 565 7.82 -27.28 -9.22
CA MET A 565 7.69 -27.32 -7.76
C MET A 565 6.49 -28.18 -7.37
N GLN A 566 6.32 -28.45 -6.06
CA GLN A 566 5.04 -28.98 -5.56
C GLN A 566 3.91 -27.99 -5.90
N ASP A 567 2.74 -28.52 -6.23
CA ASP A 567 1.60 -27.77 -6.77
C ASP A 567 1.21 -26.58 -5.88
N GLU A 568 1.22 -26.77 -4.56
CA GLU A 568 0.85 -25.77 -3.58
C GLU A 568 1.77 -24.54 -3.62
N PHE A 569 3.04 -24.71 -4.01
CA PHE A 569 4.03 -23.63 -4.05
C PHE A 569 4.13 -22.94 -5.42
N MET A 570 3.52 -23.49 -6.45
CA MET A 570 3.53 -22.90 -7.79
C MET A 570 2.91 -21.51 -7.87
N VAL A 571 2.09 -21.15 -6.90
CA VAL A 571 1.51 -19.80 -6.75
C VAL A 571 2.59 -18.71 -6.80
N LEU A 572 3.70 -18.90 -6.11
CA LEU A 572 4.77 -17.90 -5.97
C LEU A 572 5.51 -17.65 -7.30
N PRO A 573 6.08 -18.65 -8.00
CA PRO A 573 6.75 -18.43 -9.27
C PRO A 573 5.77 -18.03 -10.40
N ALA A 574 4.53 -18.53 -10.39
CA ALA A 574 3.53 -18.14 -11.39
C ALA A 574 3.12 -16.67 -11.23
N SER A 575 3.04 -16.16 -9.99
CA SER A 575 2.77 -14.73 -9.73
C SER A 575 3.84 -13.83 -10.34
N VAL A 576 5.12 -14.18 -10.25
CA VAL A 576 6.22 -13.44 -10.88
C VAL A 576 6.05 -13.38 -12.40
N ALA A 577 5.67 -14.49 -13.01
CA ALA A 577 5.46 -14.54 -14.46
C ALA A 577 4.30 -13.62 -14.91
N LEU A 578 3.20 -13.58 -14.15
CA LEU A 578 2.06 -12.69 -14.43
C LEU A 578 2.37 -11.22 -14.17
N GLN A 579 3.16 -10.91 -13.14
CA GLN A 579 3.65 -9.56 -12.87
C GLN A 579 4.56 -9.06 -13.99
N LEU A 580 5.48 -9.89 -14.50
CA LEU A 580 6.30 -9.58 -15.67
C LEU A 580 5.46 -9.36 -16.92
N LEU A 581 4.41 -10.17 -17.14
CA LEU A 581 3.47 -9.99 -18.25
C LEU A 581 2.83 -8.60 -18.18
N ALA A 582 2.27 -8.23 -17.03
CA ALA A 582 1.63 -6.92 -16.82
C ALA A 582 2.61 -5.77 -17.01
N TYR A 583 3.81 -5.90 -16.43
CA TYR A 583 4.90 -4.91 -16.56
C TYR A 583 5.27 -4.67 -18.03
N TYR A 584 5.54 -5.71 -18.81
CA TYR A 584 5.95 -5.55 -20.20
C TYR A 584 4.85 -4.99 -21.09
N VAL A 585 3.59 -5.40 -20.88
CA VAL A 585 2.46 -4.81 -21.61
C VAL A 585 2.37 -3.30 -21.34
N SER A 586 2.53 -2.88 -20.10
CA SER A 586 2.47 -1.46 -19.73
C SER A 586 3.66 -0.66 -20.27
N SER A 587 4.87 -1.20 -20.09
CA SER A 587 6.12 -0.57 -20.55
C SER A 587 6.14 -0.42 -22.07
N ASP A 588 5.72 -1.44 -22.82
CA ASP A 588 5.67 -1.39 -24.29
C ASP A 588 4.58 -0.41 -24.81
N LYS A 589 3.53 -0.15 -24.01
CA LYS A 589 2.57 0.93 -24.30
C LYS A 589 3.11 2.33 -23.99
N GLY A 590 4.29 2.45 -23.38
CA GLY A 590 4.90 3.71 -22.99
C GLY A 590 4.24 4.35 -21.75
N PHE A 591 3.56 3.57 -20.91
CA PHE A 591 2.97 4.08 -19.69
C PHE A 591 3.98 4.16 -18.53
N ASP A 592 3.71 5.05 -17.58
CA ASP A 592 4.44 5.11 -16.32
C ASP A 592 3.96 3.97 -15.40
N VAL A 593 4.71 2.87 -15.39
CA VAL A 593 4.35 1.66 -14.62
C VAL A 593 4.40 1.89 -13.11
N ASP A 594 5.24 2.83 -12.65
CA ASP A 594 5.41 3.13 -11.23
C ASP A 594 4.25 3.98 -10.68
N LYS A 595 3.66 4.82 -11.54
CA LYS A 595 2.60 5.77 -11.18
C LYS A 595 1.43 5.68 -12.17
N PRO A 596 0.68 4.57 -12.17
CA PRO A 596 -0.47 4.41 -13.06
C PRO A 596 -1.57 5.41 -12.70
N ARG A 597 -2.28 5.90 -13.73
CA ARG A 597 -3.32 6.91 -13.56
C ARG A 597 -4.41 6.45 -12.58
N ASN A 598 -4.96 7.40 -11.82
CA ASN A 598 -6.08 7.18 -10.90
C ASN A 598 -5.80 6.13 -9.79
N LEU A 599 -4.53 5.86 -9.48
CA LEU A 599 -4.16 4.95 -8.39
C LEU A 599 -3.16 5.60 -7.45
N ALA A 600 -3.30 5.32 -6.18
CA ALA A 600 -2.35 5.68 -5.13
C ALA A 600 -1.82 4.42 -4.45
N LYS A 601 -0.56 4.44 -3.97
CA LYS A 601 0.07 3.28 -3.30
C LYS A 601 -0.68 2.86 -2.04
N VAL A 602 -1.25 3.82 -1.32
CA VAL A 602 -1.93 3.59 -0.03
C VAL A 602 -3.22 4.40 0.02
N VAL A 603 -4.31 3.80 0.46
CA VAL A 603 -5.62 4.45 0.65
C VAL A 603 -5.85 4.65 2.15
N THR A 604 -5.82 5.92 2.63
CA THR A 604 -6.02 6.28 4.06
C THR A 604 -7.26 7.16 4.27
N VAL A 605 -8.17 7.17 3.32
CA VAL A 605 -9.50 7.81 3.42
C VAL A 605 -10.53 6.81 2.91
N GLU A 606 -11.69 6.76 3.57
CA GLU A 606 -12.86 6.01 3.10
C GLU A 606 -13.51 6.67 1.89
#